data_0fbafe22794d3250578953a7df674629
#
_entry.id   0fbafe22794d3250578953a7df674629
#
_cell.length_a   1.000
_cell.length_b   1.000
_cell.length_c   1.000
_cell.angle_alpha   90.00
_cell.angle_beta   90.00
_cell.angle_gamma   90.00
#
_symmetry.space_group_name_H-M   'P 1'
#
loop_
_entity.id
_entity.type
_entity.pdbx_description
1 polymer ?
#
loop_
_entity_poly.entity_id
_entity_poly.type
_entity_poly.pdbx_seq_one_letter_code
_entity_poly.pdbx_strand_id
1 'polypeptide(L)'
;MENYVSSTRLRVFKPRGDALSAIVNHINPEVRNKALEEALKSGFSGLPTAIEIGTVRYTSTARLHRGTGEQLVPVMIQPSDFLSRRTAVLGMTRTGKSNTVKTTVAAVTMAATNDGIKVGQIIFDINGEYANANHQDDGSSIADVFGADCVRYRAIDTAGFEDLRTNFYIETNHGLNLIQELFRKEPSSYSGQDLDNVMSSSLEEPDTSDRGEHNRWQVRKAVFQCILHKAGYAAPAGFQVTVPVSKTLTEQIVRYAAAQAPPLVVSIPSSSNVSLSDACAWFETIRSFNLKIKIDQKSNGRPTIGIESSTKGNPWVDPTLESYLNFMVRENSREQPFGGYRAIVNYRPYHSPRRMGDVIDEIIAHLMNGKIVILDLSAGPVTVRTVLSKRIAEQIFVRSFNIMNAGEVPPNMVIYVEEAHNLIGKKDDLSDTWPRLAKEGAKAKIAFVYATQEPSSIHPNILANTENWFVSHLNNEDELRALGKFYDFADFHDSLKSAQDVGFARIKTLSSPFVIPTQIHRFTPSELKQKLAKITSGVGA
;
A
#
# COMPACT_ATOMS: atom_id res chain seq x y z
N MET A 1 -27.85 0.36 41.19
CA MET A 1 -29.21 0.94 41.43
C MET A 1 -30.14 -0.17 41.86
N GLU A 2 -29.87 -0.76 43.02
CA GLU A 2 -30.56 -2.01 43.40
C GLU A 2 -31.76 -1.81 44.34
N ASN A 3 -32.19 -0.55 44.61
CA ASN A 3 -33.23 -0.29 45.62
C ASN A 3 -34.38 0.57 45.11
N TYR A 4 -34.98 0.27 43.98
CA TYR A 4 -36.23 0.90 43.58
C TYR A 4 -37.43 0.22 44.25
N VAL A 5 -37.93 0.85 45.28
CA VAL A 5 -39.11 0.37 46.01
C VAL A 5 -40.43 0.69 45.31
N SER A 6 -40.43 1.67 44.39
CA SER A 6 -41.63 2.03 43.58
C SER A 6 -41.30 2.87 42.36
N SER A 7 -41.82 2.48 41.18
CA SER A 7 -41.71 3.24 39.93
C SER A 7 -42.50 4.54 39.92
N THR A 8 -43.45 4.74 40.80
CA THR A 8 -44.30 5.94 40.87
C THR A 8 -43.61 7.23 41.28
N ARG A 9 -42.39 7.15 41.85
CA ARG A 9 -41.54 8.31 42.19
C ARG A 9 -40.42 8.57 41.21
N LEU A 10 -40.33 7.81 40.13
CA LEU A 10 -39.27 7.94 39.13
C LEU A 10 -39.56 9.15 38.25
N ARG A 11 -38.67 10.15 38.28
CA ARG A 11 -38.71 11.28 37.36
C ARG A 11 -37.71 11.06 36.25
N VAL A 12 -38.15 11.09 35.01
CA VAL A 12 -37.28 11.00 33.85
C VAL A 12 -37.00 12.40 33.32
N PHE A 13 -35.74 12.75 33.22
CA PHE A 13 -35.30 14.03 32.66
C PHE A 13 -34.54 13.77 31.36
N LYS A 14 -34.87 14.58 30.34
CA LYS A 14 -34.10 14.64 29.12
C LYS A 14 -33.05 15.76 29.23
N PRO A 15 -31.75 15.48 29.36
CA PRO A 15 -30.74 16.54 29.44
C PRO A 15 -30.66 17.28 28.09
N ARG A 16 -30.41 18.60 28.15
CA ARG A 16 -30.23 19.46 26.97
C ARG A 16 -29.06 20.42 27.21
N GLY A 17 -28.57 21.03 26.15
CA GLY A 17 -27.51 22.05 26.22
C GLY A 17 -26.28 21.58 26.98
N ASP A 18 -25.79 22.36 27.93
CA ASP A 18 -24.55 22.09 28.66
C ASP A 18 -24.58 20.79 29.47
N ALA A 19 -25.74 20.45 30.06
CA ALA A 19 -25.90 19.20 30.79
C ALA A 19 -25.73 17.98 29.85
N LEU A 20 -26.28 18.03 28.67
CA LEU A 20 -26.08 16.97 27.68
C LEU A 20 -24.64 16.96 27.15
N SER A 21 -24.03 18.14 26.91
CA SER A 21 -22.64 18.26 26.51
C SER A 21 -21.71 17.62 27.54
N ALA A 22 -21.92 17.87 28.82
CA ALA A 22 -21.14 17.27 29.89
C ALA A 22 -21.26 15.73 29.94
N ILE A 23 -22.45 15.20 29.63
CA ILE A 23 -22.68 13.74 29.60
C ILE A 23 -22.01 13.09 28.38
N VAL A 24 -22.27 13.60 27.19
CA VAL A 24 -21.78 12.98 25.94
C VAL A 24 -20.27 13.04 25.82
N ASN A 25 -19.65 14.11 26.33
CA ASN A 25 -18.21 14.31 26.28
C ASN A 25 -17.50 13.87 27.58
N HIS A 26 -18.22 13.18 28.49
CA HIS A 26 -17.66 12.67 29.71
C HIS A 26 -16.69 11.53 29.43
N ILE A 27 -15.48 11.65 29.93
CA ILE A 27 -14.48 10.59 29.94
C ILE A 27 -14.36 10.09 31.39
N ASN A 28 -14.67 8.82 31.62
CA ASN A 28 -14.47 8.20 32.93
C ASN A 28 -13.00 8.37 33.35
N PRO A 29 -12.70 8.72 34.62
CA PRO A 29 -11.33 8.91 35.11
C PRO A 29 -10.39 7.74 34.82
N GLU A 30 -10.84 6.49 34.97
CA GLU A 30 -10.03 5.30 34.67
C GLU A 30 -9.69 5.20 33.19
N VAL A 31 -10.67 5.49 32.32
CA VAL A 31 -10.50 5.51 30.86
C VAL A 31 -9.60 6.68 30.45
N ARG A 32 -9.75 7.84 31.11
CA ARG A 32 -8.90 9.01 30.88
C ARG A 32 -7.43 8.72 31.21
N ASN A 33 -7.15 8.02 32.30
CA ASN A 33 -5.78 7.65 32.67
C ASN A 33 -5.17 6.71 31.62
N LYS A 34 -5.92 5.71 31.13
CA LYS A 34 -5.48 4.84 30.02
C LYS A 34 -5.26 5.63 28.73
N ALA A 35 -6.17 6.52 28.37
CA ALA A 35 -6.02 7.37 27.19
C ALA A 35 -4.79 8.29 27.30
N LEU A 36 -4.50 8.81 28.51
CA LEU A 36 -3.30 9.59 28.77
C LEU A 36 -2.03 8.75 28.61
N GLU A 37 -1.99 7.55 29.19
CA GLU A 37 -0.86 6.64 29.01
C GLU A 37 -0.59 6.31 27.54
N GLU A 38 -1.63 6.05 26.75
CA GLU A 38 -1.51 5.78 25.33
C GLU A 38 -1.07 7.03 24.54
N ALA A 39 -1.57 8.20 24.89
CA ALA A 39 -1.11 9.46 24.31
C ALA A 39 0.39 9.69 24.55
N LEU A 40 0.84 9.51 25.81
CA LEU A 40 2.26 9.62 26.17
C LEU A 40 3.13 8.59 25.42
N LYS A 41 2.69 7.34 25.29
CA LYS A 41 3.37 6.32 24.49
C LYS A 41 3.44 6.68 23.00
N SER A 42 2.47 7.44 22.51
CA SER A 42 2.43 7.94 21.13
C SER A 42 3.25 9.20 20.90
N GLY A 43 3.82 9.77 21.96
CA GLY A 43 4.71 10.93 21.89
C GLY A 43 4.04 12.27 22.20
N PHE A 44 2.75 12.28 22.58
CA PHE A 44 2.09 13.49 23.06
C PHE A 44 2.62 13.88 24.46
N SER A 45 2.63 15.16 24.77
CA SER A 45 3.00 15.67 26.09
C SER A 45 1.91 15.49 27.15
N GLY A 46 0.69 15.16 26.70
CA GLY A 46 -0.50 14.97 27.53
C GLY A 46 -1.65 14.41 26.69
N LEU A 47 -2.88 14.51 27.16
CA LEU A 47 -4.04 14.23 26.31
C LEU A 47 -4.12 15.32 25.22
N PRO A 48 -4.13 14.95 23.93
CA PRO A 48 -4.32 15.93 22.86
C PRO A 48 -5.67 16.62 22.99
N THR A 49 -5.77 17.84 22.49
CA THR A 49 -7.03 18.59 22.48
C THR A 49 -8.10 17.80 21.72
N ALA A 50 -9.23 17.58 22.38
CA ALA A 50 -10.37 16.91 21.77
C ALA A 50 -10.90 17.73 20.59
N ILE A 51 -11.30 17.06 19.52
CA ILE A 51 -11.74 17.68 18.28
C ILE A 51 -13.24 17.43 18.09
N GLU A 52 -13.98 18.49 17.77
CA GLU A 52 -15.38 18.37 17.41
C GLU A 52 -15.53 17.67 16.06
N ILE A 53 -16.26 16.53 16.06
CA ILE A 53 -16.55 15.76 14.84
C ILE A 53 -17.97 15.96 14.32
N GLY A 54 -18.87 16.43 15.17
CA GLY A 54 -20.27 16.60 14.84
C GLY A 54 -21.09 17.07 16.01
N THR A 55 -22.41 16.96 15.90
CA THR A 55 -23.35 17.32 16.95
C THR A 55 -24.27 16.17 17.30
N VAL A 56 -24.72 16.12 18.55
CA VAL A 56 -25.68 15.10 19.00
C VAL A 56 -26.96 15.16 18.19
N ARG A 57 -27.43 14.00 17.75
CA ARG A 57 -28.68 13.85 17.02
C ARG A 57 -29.41 12.60 17.50
N TYR A 58 -30.60 12.76 18.08
CA TYR A 58 -31.32 11.65 18.72
C TYR A 58 -31.94 10.66 17.72
N THR A 59 -32.52 11.17 16.61
CA THR A 59 -33.20 10.36 15.62
C THR A 59 -33.08 10.99 14.22
N SER A 60 -33.46 10.27 13.17
CA SER A 60 -33.52 10.79 11.80
C SER A 60 -34.47 11.99 11.70
N THR A 61 -35.52 12.02 12.52
CA THR A 61 -36.53 13.10 12.56
C THR A 61 -36.13 14.24 13.51
N ALA A 62 -35.07 14.13 14.30
CA ALA A 62 -34.66 15.16 15.25
C ALA A 62 -34.46 16.54 14.59
N ARG A 63 -34.05 16.57 13.32
CA ARG A 63 -33.88 17.79 12.52
C ARG A 63 -35.22 18.52 12.28
N LEU A 64 -36.30 17.78 12.07
CA LEU A 64 -37.64 18.33 11.81
C LEU A 64 -38.31 18.85 13.08
N HIS A 65 -37.92 18.34 14.24
CA HIS A 65 -38.52 18.66 15.54
C HIS A 65 -37.65 19.59 16.40
N ARG A 66 -36.50 20.04 15.90
CA ARG A 66 -35.70 21.07 16.59
C ARG A 66 -36.41 22.41 16.45
N GLY A 67 -36.79 22.96 17.58
CA GLY A 67 -37.27 24.35 17.63
C GLY A 67 -36.13 25.30 17.21
N THR A 68 -36.50 26.44 16.60
CA THR A 68 -35.56 27.53 16.35
C THR A 68 -35.01 28.03 17.68
N GLY A 69 -33.71 27.82 17.94
CA GLY A 69 -33.03 28.26 19.16
C GLY A 69 -32.56 27.14 20.09
N GLU A 70 -32.74 25.86 19.75
CA GLU A 70 -32.07 24.79 20.52
C GLU A 70 -30.54 24.84 20.31
N GLN A 71 -29.80 24.83 21.42
CA GLN A 71 -28.34 24.78 21.43
C GLN A 71 -27.87 23.44 20.84
N LEU A 72 -27.02 23.49 19.84
CA LEU A 72 -26.33 22.32 19.31
C LEU A 72 -25.33 21.81 20.33
N VAL A 73 -25.33 20.51 20.58
CA VAL A 73 -24.41 19.87 21.53
C VAL A 73 -23.28 19.24 20.74
N PRO A 74 -22.04 19.74 20.88
CA PRO A 74 -20.89 19.19 20.18
C PRO A 74 -20.56 17.79 20.66
N VAL A 75 -20.11 16.93 19.75
CA VAL A 75 -19.54 15.62 20.03
C VAL A 75 -18.04 15.69 19.78
N MET A 76 -17.28 15.52 20.86
CA MET A 76 -15.83 15.59 20.84
C MET A 76 -15.23 14.19 20.75
N ILE A 77 -14.17 14.04 19.97
CA ILE A 77 -13.36 12.83 19.92
C ILE A 77 -11.94 13.11 20.37
N GLN A 78 -11.30 12.11 20.97
CA GLN A 78 -9.89 12.16 21.34
C GLN A 78 -9.04 11.63 20.18
N PRO A 79 -8.15 12.44 19.56
CA PRO A 79 -7.33 11.97 18.43
C PRO A 79 -6.42 10.79 18.79
N SER A 80 -5.97 10.69 20.05
CA SER A 80 -5.20 9.55 20.54
C SER A 80 -5.94 8.21 20.48
N ASP A 81 -7.28 8.21 20.45
CA ASP A 81 -8.07 6.99 20.32
C ASP A 81 -7.84 6.30 18.97
N PHE A 82 -7.37 7.05 17.96
CA PHE A 82 -7.12 6.52 16.62
C PHE A 82 -5.69 6.02 16.42
N LEU A 83 -4.79 6.25 17.37
CA LEU A 83 -3.40 5.82 17.26
C LEU A 83 -3.20 4.42 17.86
N SER A 84 -2.49 3.56 17.14
CA SER A 84 -2.25 2.16 17.56
C SER A 84 -3.55 1.38 17.87
N ARG A 85 -4.64 1.71 17.21
CA ARG A 85 -5.97 1.12 17.42
C ARG A 85 -6.64 0.73 16.12
N ARG A 86 -7.70 -0.07 16.23
CA ARG A 86 -8.58 -0.42 15.13
C ARG A 86 -9.85 0.39 15.20
N THR A 87 -10.20 0.98 14.07
CA THR A 87 -11.41 1.78 13.91
C THR A 87 -12.25 1.23 12.77
N ALA A 88 -13.51 0.92 13.05
CA ALA A 88 -14.48 0.51 12.05
C ALA A 88 -15.35 1.71 11.61
N VAL A 89 -15.47 1.91 10.30
CA VAL A 89 -16.40 2.87 9.69
C VAL A 89 -17.41 2.09 8.85
N LEU A 90 -18.58 1.84 9.43
CA LEU A 90 -19.57 0.92 8.90
C LEU A 90 -20.79 1.68 8.38
N GLY A 91 -21.36 1.21 7.28
CA GLY A 91 -22.58 1.78 6.72
C GLY A 91 -22.71 1.55 5.23
N MET A 92 -23.90 1.72 4.71
CA MET A 92 -24.17 1.58 3.28
C MET A 92 -23.51 2.67 2.44
N THR A 93 -23.52 2.50 1.14
CA THR A 93 -23.14 3.55 0.19
C THR A 93 -23.96 4.80 0.41
N ARG A 94 -23.34 5.98 0.24
CA ARG A 94 -23.98 7.31 0.41
C ARG A 94 -24.43 7.65 1.84
N THR A 95 -23.98 6.92 2.86
CA THR A 95 -24.29 7.26 4.26
C THR A 95 -23.28 8.22 4.89
N GLY A 96 -22.18 8.55 4.19
CA GLY A 96 -21.16 9.47 4.66
C GLY A 96 -19.89 8.79 5.20
N LYS A 97 -19.62 7.51 4.86
CA LYS A 97 -18.38 6.81 5.27
C LYS A 97 -17.13 7.58 4.87
N SER A 98 -17.02 7.95 3.60
CA SER A 98 -15.85 8.68 3.08
C SER A 98 -15.67 10.05 3.74
N ASN A 99 -16.77 10.74 4.04
CA ASN A 99 -16.77 11.97 4.82
C ASN A 99 -16.19 11.73 6.25
N THR A 100 -16.62 10.65 6.90
CA THR A 100 -16.12 10.28 8.24
C THR A 100 -14.61 10.01 8.21
N VAL A 101 -14.13 9.27 7.22
CA VAL A 101 -12.69 9.01 7.06
C VAL A 101 -11.93 10.32 6.82
N LYS A 102 -12.39 11.21 5.92
CA LYS A 102 -11.78 12.52 5.68
C LYS A 102 -11.69 13.36 6.95
N THR A 103 -12.77 13.37 7.73
CA THR A 103 -12.81 14.09 9.01
C THR A 103 -11.84 13.48 10.04
N THR A 104 -11.71 12.16 10.08
CA THR A 104 -10.75 11.47 10.95
C THR A 104 -9.31 11.80 10.54
N VAL A 105 -8.99 11.77 9.25
CA VAL A 105 -7.67 12.16 8.73
C VAL A 105 -7.32 13.59 9.15
N ALA A 106 -8.27 14.51 8.99
CA ALA A 106 -8.09 15.90 9.38
C ALA A 106 -7.90 16.06 10.90
N ALA A 107 -8.67 15.34 11.70
CA ALA A 107 -8.57 15.36 13.15
C ALA A 107 -7.19 14.90 13.65
N VAL A 108 -6.71 13.78 13.12
CA VAL A 108 -5.38 13.24 13.45
C VAL A 108 -4.28 14.21 13.04
N THR A 109 -4.36 14.78 11.82
CA THR A 109 -3.37 15.76 11.35
C THR A 109 -3.35 17.03 12.20
N MET A 110 -4.52 17.59 12.52
CA MET A 110 -4.62 18.80 13.35
C MET A 110 -4.03 18.57 14.74
N ALA A 111 -4.33 17.44 15.38
CA ALA A 111 -3.78 17.10 16.68
C ALA A 111 -2.26 16.91 16.61
N ALA A 112 -1.77 16.19 15.62
CA ALA A 112 -0.34 15.98 15.42
C ALA A 112 0.41 17.30 15.20
N THR A 113 -0.15 18.20 14.39
CA THR A 113 0.42 19.53 14.15
C THR A 113 0.42 20.39 15.40
N ASN A 114 -0.68 20.39 16.17
CA ASN A 114 -0.79 21.16 17.40
C ASN A 114 0.25 20.76 18.46
N ASP A 115 0.49 19.46 18.57
CA ASP A 115 1.41 18.91 19.59
C ASP A 115 2.83 18.68 19.04
N GLY A 116 3.11 19.04 17.77
CA GLY A 116 4.43 18.93 17.16
C GLY A 116 4.91 17.48 16.98
N ILE A 117 4.01 16.51 16.91
CA ILE A 117 4.33 15.11 16.67
C ILE A 117 4.15 14.72 15.20
N LYS A 118 4.86 13.68 14.78
CA LYS A 118 4.71 13.13 13.44
C LYS A 118 3.78 11.91 13.46
N VAL A 119 2.72 11.96 12.66
CA VAL A 119 1.81 10.84 12.43
C VAL A 119 1.64 10.66 10.92
N GLY A 120 2.26 9.63 10.38
CA GLY A 120 2.10 9.27 8.97
C GLY A 120 0.71 8.68 8.72
N GLN A 121 0.04 9.10 7.66
CA GLN A 121 -1.28 8.57 7.31
C GLN A 121 -1.28 8.08 5.87
N ILE A 122 -1.77 6.86 5.61
CA ILE A 122 -1.87 6.32 4.26
C ILE A 122 -3.29 5.85 3.98
N ILE A 123 -3.84 6.27 2.84
CA ILE A 123 -5.19 5.93 2.40
C ILE A 123 -5.10 5.06 1.15
N PHE A 124 -5.61 3.84 1.22
CA PHE A 124 -5.79 2.95 0.07
C PHE A 124 -7.15 3.25 -0.55
N ASP A 125 -7.16 4.16 -1.52
CA ASP A 125 -8.34 4.75 -2.15
C ASP A 125 -8.78 3.93 -3.36
N ILE A 126 -9.62 2.93 -3.14
CA ILE A 126 -10.08 2.00 -4.19
C ILE A 126 -11.03 2.70 -5.17
N ASN A 127 -11.83 3.66 -4.68
CA ASN A 127 -12.87 4.32 -5.45
C ASN A 127 -12.48 5.70 -5.99
N GLY A 128 -11.33 6.24 -5.58
CA GLY A 128 -10.87 7.58 -5.98
C GLY A 128 -11.57 8.73 -5.26
N GLU A 129 -12.19 8.47 -4.11
CA GLU A 129 -12.98 9.45 -3.36
C GLU A 129 -12.13 10.39 -2.50
N TYR A 130 -10.88 10.04 -2.22
CA TYR A 130 -9.96 10.82 -1.38
C TYR A 130 -8.91 11.55 -2.19
N ALA A 131 -8.46 10.91 -3.27
CA ALA A 131 -7.41 11.46 -4.13
C ALA A 131 -7.91 12.56 -5.05
N ASN A 132 -9.20 12.53 -5.41
CA ASN A 132 -9.78 13.46 -6.37
C ASN A 132 -10.73 14.45 -5.68
N ALA A 133 -10.80 15.64 -6.27
CA ALA A 133 -11.83 16.61 -5.92
C ALA A 133 -13.21 16.08 -6.26
N ASN A 134 -14.16 16.27 -5.36
CA ASN A 134 -15.51 15.81 -5.57
C ASN A 134 -16.52 16.95 -5.31
N HIS A 135 -17.62 16.98 -6.04
CA HIS A 135 -18.65 18.01 -5.90
C HIS A 135 -19.31 18.01 -4.51
N GLN A 136 -19.25 16.90 -3.78
CA GLN A 136 -19.80 16.82 -2.43
C GLN A 136 -18.94 17.57 -1.40
N ASP A 137 -17.67 17.83 -1.72
CA ASP A 137 -16.68 18.49 -0.86
C ASP A 137 -16.25 19.86 -1.42
N ASP A 138 -17.18 20.63 -1.93
CA ASP A 138 -16.96 21.95 -2.54
C ASP A 138 -15.95 21.93 -3.71
N GLY A 139 -15.80 20.78 -4.38
CA GLY A 139 -14.85 20.60 -5.47
C GLY A 139 -13.37 20.49 -5.04
N SER A 140 -13.10 20.23 -3.76
CA SER A 140 -11.75 20.08 -3.22
C SER A 140 -11.48 18.64 -2.74
N SER A 141 -10.20 18.26 -2.68
CA SER A 141 -9.72 16.99 -2.15
C SER A 141 -8.99 17.17 -0.81
N ILE A 142 -8.60 16.08 -0.16
CA ILE A 142 -7.70 16.13 1.01
C ILE A 142 -6.40 16.84 0.66
N ALA A 143 -5.84 16.59 -0.53
CA ALA A 143 -4.61 17.24 -0.97
C ALA A 143 -4.74 18.77 -1.11
N ASP A 144 -5.92 19.26 -1.46
CA ASP A 144 -6.16 20.72 -1.53
C ASP A 144 -6.18 21.37 -0.14
N VAL A 145 -6.52 20.61 0.90
CA VAL A 145 -6.49 21.10 2.30
C VAL A 145 -5.07 21.13 2.83
N PHE A 146 -4.33 20.01 2.70
CA PHE A 146 -3.05 19.80 3.35
C PHE A 146 -1.84 20.16 2.48
N GLY A 147 -2.04 20.45 1.19
CA GLY A 147 -0.98 20.97 0.29
C GLY A 147 0.25 20.07 0.26
N ALA A 148 1.42 20.61 0.65
CA ALA A 148 2.70 19.91 0.63
C ALA A 148 2.79 18.73 1.63
N ASP A 149 1.89 18.67 2.62
CA ASP A 149 1.83 17.58 3.59
C ASP A 149 0.98 16.39 3.10
N CYS A 150 0.42 16.48 1.88
CA CYS A 150 -0.34 15.41 1.26
C CYS A 150 0.24 15.06 -0.11
N VAL A 151 0.64 13.80 -0.30
CA VAL A 151 1.19 13.28 -1.56
C VAL A 151 0.24 12.24 -2.13
N ARG A 152 -0.09 12.36 -3.42
CA ARG A 152 -0.99 11.46 -4.13
C ARG A 152 -0.22 10.64 -5.14
N TYR A 153 -0.48 9.33 -5.15
CA TYR A 153 0.11 8.38 -6.08
C TYR A 153 -0.95 7.74 -6.97
N ARG A 154 -0.62 7.52 -8.25
CA ARG A 154 -1.50 6.87 -9.22
C ARG A 154 -0.68 6.02 -10.20
N ALA A 155 -1.25 4.90 -10.65
CA ALA A 155 -0.59 4.01 -11.61
C ALA A 155 -0.70 4.46 -13.08
N ILE A 156 -1.17 5.68 -13.33
CA ILE A 156 -1.30 6.32 -14.64
C ILE A 156 -0.69 7.72 -14.53
N ASP A 157 0.04 8.13 -15.56
CA ASP A 157 0.61 9.49 -15.64
C ASP A 157 -0.51 10.54 -15.56
N THR A 158 -0.55 11.30 -14.48
CA THR A 158 -1.58 12.29 -14.21
C THR A 158 -0.97 13.51 -13.52
N ALA A 159 -1.29 14.70 -14.00
CA ALA A 159 -0.81 15.94 -13.38
C ALA A 159 -1.23 16.04 -11.90
N GLY A 160 -0.29 16.38 -11.02
CA GLY A 160 -0.51 16.49 -9.58
C GLY A 160 -0.53 15.16 -8.82
N PHE A 161 -0.13 14.08 -9.48
CA PHE A 161 0.08 12.76 -8.87
C PHE A 161 1.50 12.29 -9.12
N GLU A 162 2.08 11.64 -8.13
CA GLU A 162 3.31 10.87 -8.28
C GLU A 162 3.01 9.53 -8.94
N ASP A 163 3.99 9.00 -9.69
CA ASP A 163 3.83 7.73 -10.40
C ASP A 163 4.00 6.55 -9.42
N LEU A 164 2.99 5.72 -9.28
CA LEU A 164 2.99 4.53 -8.42
C LEU A 164 3.73 3.34 -9.04
N ARG A 165 4.01 3.38 -10.35
CA ARG A 165 4.66 2.27 -11.07
C ARG A 165 6.14 2.18 -10.77
N THR A 166 6.72 1.01 -10.98
CA THR A 166 8.15 0.74 -10.77
C THR A 166 8.94 0.89 -12.07
N ASN A 167 10.18 1.36 -12.00
CA ASN A 167 11.11 1.35 -13.13
C ASN A 167 11.86 0.02 -13.17
N PHE A 168 11.48 -0.87 -14.08
CA PHE A 168 12.06 -2.21 -14.19
C PHE A 168 13.51 -2.22 -14.66
N TYR A 169 14.00 -1.15 -15.30
CA TYR A 169 15.40 -1.03 -15.68
C TYR A 169 16.31 -0.71 -14.50
N ILE A 170 15.81 0.04 -13.53
CA ILE A 170 16.54 0.43 -12.31
C ILE A 170 16.32 -0.62 -11.22
N GLU A 171 15.06 -0.88 -10.89
CA GLU A 171 14.62 -1.83 -9.87
C GLU A 171 14.40 -3.22 -10.48
N THR A 172 15.46 -3.82 -11.07
CA THR A 172 15.35 -5.04 -11.87
C THR A 172 14.77 -6.23 -11.11
N ASN A 173 15.19 -6.43 -9.85
CA ASN A 173 14.65 -7.50 -9.02
C ASN A 173 13.17 -7.29 -8.68
N HIS A 174 12.80 -6.07 -8.32
CA HIS A 174 11.41 -5.71 -8.08
C HIS A 174 10.56 -5.86 -9.34
N GLY A 175 11.09 -5.44 -10.49
CA GLY A 175 10.42 -5.61 -11.79
C GLY A 175 10.19 -7.07 -12.14
N LEU A 176 11.21 -7.92 -11.97
CA LEU A 176 11.09 -9.35 -12.21
C LEU A 176 10.08 -10.01 -11.26
N ASN A 177 10.15 -9.73 -9.96
CA ASN A 177 9.22 -10.26 -8.97
C ASN A 177 7.77 -9.88 -9.27
N LEU A 178 7.53 -8.63 -9.69
CA LEU A 178 6.21 -8.18 -10.10
C LEU A 178 5.72 -8.92 -11.35
N ILE A 179 6.57 -9.07 -12.36
CA ILE A 179 6.26 -9.84 -13.57
C ILE A 179 5.92 -11.30 -13.21
N GLN A 180 6.70 -11.93 -12.33
CA GLN A 180 6.45 -13.31 -11.87
C GLN A 180 5.11 -13.45 -11.15
N GLU A 181 4.76 -12.49 -10.28
CA GLU A 181 3.48 -12.50 -9.58
C GLU A 181 2.30 -12.30 -10.52
N LEU A 182 2.44 -11.38 -11.48
CA LEU A 182 1.46 -11.16 -12.54
C LEU A 182 1.29 -12.40 -13.41
N PHE A 183 2.39 -13.02 -13.79
CA PHE A 183 2.39 -14.25 -14.59
C PHE A 183 1.68 -15.42 -13.88
N ARG A 184 1.81 -15.55 -12.55
CA ARG A 184 1.08 -16.56 -11.78
C ARG A 184 -0.43 -16.29 -11.74
N LYS A 185 -0.85 -15.02 -11.68
CA LYS A 185 -2.27 -14.62 -11.63
C LYS A 185 -2.94 -14.65 -13.01
N GLU A 186 -2.21 -14.23 -14.01
CA GLU A 186 -2.66 -14.14 -15.41
C GLU A 186 -1.62 -14.80 -16.32
N PRO A 187 -1.58 -16.15 -16.37
CA PRO A 187 -0.59 -16.86 -17.18
C PRO A 187 -0.68 -16.49 -18.65
N SER A 188 0.47 -16.31 -19.29
CA SER A 188 0.50 -16.16 -20.74
C SER A 188 0.18 -17.50 -21.43
N SER A 189 -0.24 -17.44 -22.68
CA SER A 189 -0.44 -18.64 -23.52
C SER A 189 0.87 -19.35 -23.91
N TYR A 190 2.01 -18.75 -23.56
CA TYR A 190 3.33 -19.31 -23.84
C TYR A 190 3.79 -20.22 -22.70
N SER A 191 4.46 -21.31 -23.07
CA SER A 191 5.04 -22.29 -22.15
C SER A 191 6.43 -22.70 -22.60
N GLY A 192 7.21 -23.28 -21.70
CA GLY A 192 8.53 -23.82 -21.98
C GLY A 192 9.49 -23.71 -20.80
N GLN A 193 10.45 -24.63 -20.73
CA GLN A 193 11.39 -24.72 -19.61
C GLN A 193 12.21 -23.43 -19.40
N ASP A 194 12.65 -22.77 -20.47
CA ASP A 194 13.39 -21.51 -20.35
C ASP A 194 12.50 -20.39 -19.76
N LEU A 195 11.22 -20.35 -20.10
CA LEU A 195 10.25 -19.43 -19.48
C LEU A 195 10.09 -19.72 -17.98
N ASP A 196 9.89 -21.00 -17.63
CA ASP A 196 9.72 -21.41 -16.23
C ASP A 196 10.98 -21.10 -15.40
N ASN A 197 12.16 -21.33 -15.97
CA ASN A 197 13.43 -21.00 -15.32
C ASN A 197 13.58 -19.50 -15.07
N VAL A 198 13.23 -18.64 -16.03
CA VAL A 198 13.25 -17.18 -15.84
C VAL A 198 12.20 -16.75 -14.82
N MET A 199 10.98 -17.33 -14.89
CA MET A 199 9.88 -16.99 -13.97
C MET A 199 10.08 -17.55 -12.53
N SER A 200 11.07 -18.41 -12.30
CA SER A 200 11.45 -18.91 -10.96
C SER A 200 12.78 -18.36 -10.45
N SER A 201 13.49 -17.56 -11.25
CA SER A 201 14.79 -17.01 -10.90
C SER A 201 14.69 -15.75 -10.03
N SER A 202 15.83 -15.30 -9.47
CA SER A 202 15.95 -14.04 -8.73
C SER A 202 17.04 -13.16 -9.34
N LEU A 203 16.79 -11.84 -9.30
CA LEU A 203 17.77 -10.79 -9.60
C LEU A 203 18.14 -9.99 -8.34
N GLU A 204 17.98 -10.60 -7.18
CA GLU A 204 18.46 -10.03 -5.92
C GLU A 204 19.99 -9.93 -5.94
N GLU A 205 20.51 -8.81 -5.47
CA GLU A 205 21.94 -8.58 -5.43
C GLU A 205 22.57 -9.50 -4.39
N PRO A 206 23.56 -10.34 -4.79
CA PRO A 206 24.19 -11.25 -3.85
C PRO A 206 25.12 -10.50 -2.89
N ASP A 207 25.47 -11.13 -1.79
CA ASP A 207 26.48 -10.62 -0.87
C ASP A 207 27.78 -10.33 -1.64
N THR A 208 28.35 -9.15 -1.46
CA THR A 208 29.54 -8.67 -2.17
C THR A 208 30.84 -9.44 -1.84
N SER A 209 30.81 -10.35 -0.88
CA SER A 209 31.92 -11.22 -0.51
C SER A 209 32.33 -12.20 -1.63
N ASP A 210 31.38 -12.64 -2.48
CA ASP A 210 31.62 -13.50 -3.65
C ASP A 210 31.60 -12.72 -4.96
N ARG A 211 32.78 -12.34 -5.44
CA ARG A 211 32.96 -11.66 -6.74
C ARG A 211 32.41 -12.48 -7.93
N GLY A 212 32.44 -13.80 -7.86
CA GLY A 212 31.98 -14.67 -8.92
C GLY A 212 30.46 -14.61 -9.05
N GLU A 213 29.76 -14.66 -7.94
CA GLU A 213 28.30 -14.53 -7.88
C GLU A 213 27.83 -13.13 -8.28
N HIS A 214 28.51 -12.10 -7.79
CA HIS A 214 28.21 -10.72 -8.16
C HIS A 214 28.36 -10.49 -9.67
N ASN A 215 29.42 -11.01 -10.30
CA ASN A 215 29.58 -10.92 -11.76
C ASN A 215 28.47 -11.66 -12.51
N ARG A 216 28.08 -12.87 -12.09
CA ARG A 216 26.96 -13.61 -12.68
C ARG A 216 25.65 -12.86 -12.54
N TRP A 217 25.40 -12.27 -11.39
CA TRP A 217 24.23 -11.41 -11.15
C TRP A 217 24.22 -10.20 -12.10
N GLN A 218 25.34 -9.48 -12.25
CA GLN A 218 25.44 -8.34 -13.17
C GLN A 218 25.12 -8.73 -14.62
N VAL A 219 25.62 -9.88 -15.08
CA VAL A 219 25.32 -10.39 -16.43
C VAL A 219 23.82 -10.68 -16.57
N ARG A 220 23.22 -11.41 -15.62
CA ARG A 220 21.77 -11.72 -15.66
C ARG A 220 20.92 -10.46 -15.64
N LYS A 221 21.29 -9.48 -14.81
CA LYS A 221 20.64 -8.15 -14.76
C LYS A 221 20.70 -7.45 -16.11
N ALA A 222 21.86 -7.42 -16.75
CA ALA A 222 22.03 -6.81 -18.07
C ALA A 222 21.20 -7.51 -19.16
N VAL A 223 21.17 -8.86 -19.17
CA VAL A 223 20.33 -9.62 -20.11
C VAL A 223 18.85 -9.36 -19.84
N PHE A 224 18.41 -9.26 -18.58
CA PHE A 224 17.03 -8.90 -18.25
C PHE A 224 16.64 -7.51 -18.78
N GLN A 225 17.53 -6.53 -18.66
CA GLN A 225 17.33 -5.20 -19.26
C GLN A 225 17.19 -5.26 -20.78
N CYS A 226 17.96 -6.14 -21.45
CA CYS A 226 17.79 -6.42 -22.89
C CYS A 226 16.45 -7.10 -23.20
N ILE A 227 16.00 -8.03 -22.35
CA ILE A 227 14.68 -8.66 -22.45
C ILE A 227 13.56 -7.61 -22.38
N LEU A 228 13.63 -6.70 -21.43
CA LEU A 228 12.68 -5.60 -21.30
C LEU A 228 12.65 -4.72 -22.56
N HIS A 229 13.82 -4.38 -23.11
CA HIS A 229 13.94 -3.59 -24.34
C HIS A 229 13.27 -4.30 -25.53
N LYS A 230 13.58 -5.58 -25.73
CA LYS A 230 12.97 -6.39 -26.81
C LYS A 230 11.46 -6.60 -26.61
N ALA A 231 11.00 -6.67 -25.38
CA ALA A 231 9.58 -6.70 -25.04
C ALA A 231 8.88 -5.35 -25.22
N GLY A 232 9.61 -4.27 -25.56
CA GLY A 232 9.07 -2.94 -25.84
C GLY A 232 8.74 -2.13 -24.58
N TYR A 233 9.41 -2.38 -23.45
CA TYR A 233 9.37 -1.49 -22.30
C TYR A 233 10.18 -0.23 -22.59
N ALA A 234 9.63 0.93 -22.31
CA ALA A 234 10.32 2.20 -22.52
C ALA A 234 11.48 2.36 -21.53
N ALA A 235 12.68 2.57 -22.03
CA ALA A 235 13.83 2.81 -21.17
C ALA A 235 13.87 4.27 -20.68
N PRO A 236 14.51 4.57 -19.53
CA PRO A 236 14.82 5.93 -19.13
C PRO A 236 15.64 6.66 -20.19
N ALA A 237 15.48 7.98 -20.29
CA ALA A 237 16.27 8.79 -21.23
C ALA A 237 17.77 8.64 -20.98
N GLY A 238 18.53 8.34 -22.02
CA GLY A 238 19.99 8.16 -21.95
C GLY A 238 20.43 6.89 -21.21
N PHE A 239 19.55 5.92 -20.98
CA PHE A 239 19.87 4.69 -20.25
C PHE A 239 20.94 3.87 -20.99
N GLN A 240 21.93 3.44 -20.24
CA GLN A 240 22.99 2.56 -20.70
C GLN A 240 23.01 1.28 -19.86
N VAL A 241 23.35 0.17 -20.50
CA VAL A 241 23.52 -1.14 -19.85
C VAL A 241 24.97 -1.33 -19.48
N THR A 242 25.23 -1.71 -18.24
CA THR A 242 26.57 -2.13 -17.82
C THR A 242 26.77 -3.59 -18.19
N VAL A 243 27.56 -3.84 -19.21
CA VAL A 243 27.90 -5.18 -19.68
C VAL A 243 29.28 -5.57 -19.15
N PRO A 244 29.41 -6.65 -18.37
CA PRO A 244 30.72 -7.14 -17.96
C PRO A 244 31.49 -7.66 -19.20
N VAL A 245 32.56 -7.00 -19.56
CA VAL A 245 33.46 -7.45 -20.64
C VAL A 245 34.58 -8.26 -20.03
N SER A 246 34.48 -9.60 -20.16
CA SER A 246 35.53 -10.52 -19.70
C SER A 246 36.54 -10.74 -20.82
N LYS A 247 37.84 -10.52 -20.53
CA LYS A 247 38.94 -10.78 -21.48
C LYS A 247 38.92 -12.24 -21.98
N THR A 248 38.73 -13.21 -21.08
CA THR A 248 38.66 -14.64 -21.39
C THR A 248 37.51 -14.96 -22.34
N LEU A 249 36.32 -14.37 -22.12
CA LEU A 249 35.14 -14.50 -23.00
C LEU A 249 35.45 -13.97 -24.40
N THR A 250 35.96 -12.74 -24.47
CA THR A 250 36.25 -12.04 -25.72
C THR A 250 37.30 -12.80 -26.56
N GLU A 251 38.40 -13.23 -25.95
CA GLU A 251 39.46 -13.99 -26.63
C GLU A 251 38.97 -15.34 -27.17
N GLN A 252 38.10 -16.04 -26.44
CA GLN A 252 37.53 -17.30 -26.93
C GLN A 252 36.63 -17.08 -28.14
N ILE A 253 35.75 -16.06 -28.09
CA ILE A 253 34.85 -15.71 -29.20
C ILE A 253 35.66 -15.30 -30.42
N VAL A 254 36.64 -14.42 -30.27
CA VAL A 254 37.52 -13.99 -31.40
C VAL A 254 38.29 -15.15 -32.02
N ARG A 255 38.91 -16.00 -31.18
CA ARG A 255 39.62 -17.18 -31.66
C ARG A 255 38.73 -18.14 -32.43
N TYR A 256 37.53 -18.39 -31.90
CA TYR A 256 36.56 -19.26 -32.54
C TYR A 256 36.06 -18.65 -33.88
N ALA A 257 35.77 -17.36 -33.88
CA ALA A 257 35.31 -16.63 -35.08
C ALA A 257 36.37 -16.63 -36.19
N ALA A 258 37.64 -16.45 -35.85
CA ALA A 258 38.76 -16.47 -36.79
C ALA A 258 38.99 -17.85 -37.40
N ALA A 259 38.67 -18.93 -36.68
CA ALA A 259 38.85 -20.32 -37.14
C ALA A 259 37.73 -20.80 -38.09
N GLN A 260 36.67 -20.01 -38.25
CA GLN A 260 35.57 -20.35 -39.19
C GLN A 260 35.96 -20.07 -40.67
N ALA A 261 35.33 -20.75 -41.59
CA ALA A 261 35.57 -20.56 -43.02
C ALA A 261 34.24 -20.27 -43.76
N PRO A 262 33.96 -19.02 -44.14
CA PRO A 262 34.79 -17.82 -43.96
C PRO A 262 34.82 -17.33 -42.52
N PRO A 263 35.86 -16.56 -42.10
CA PRO A 263 35.92 -15.96 -40.76
C PRO A 263 34.70 -15.11 -40.44
N LEU A 264 34.16 -15.25 -39.22
CA LEU A 264 33.02 -14.50 -38.78
C LEU A 264 33.46 -13.14 -38.21
N VAL A 265 32.72 -12.07 -38.55
CA VAL A 265 32.94 -10.75 -38.00
C VAL A 265 32.18 -10.66 -36.66
N VAL A 266 32.87 -10.23 -35.64
CA VAL A 266 32.31 -10.06 -34.28
C VAL A 266 32.47 -8.62 -33.87
N SER A 267 31.36 -7.99 -33.47
CA SER A 267 31.36 -6.67 -32.86
C SER A 267 31.44 -6.83 -31.33
N ILE A 268 32.55 -6.38 -30.76
CA ILE A 268 32.78 -6.41 -29.31
C ILE A 268 32.53 -5.02 -28.75
N PRO A 269 31.81 -4.87 -27.64
CA PRO A 269 31.64 -3.59 -26.98
C PRO A 269 32.98 -2.94 -26.63
N SER A 270 33.14 -1.67 -26.98
CA SER A 270 34.38 -0.90 -26.71
C SER A 270 34.46 -0.39 -25.27
N SER A 271 33.33 -0.39 -24.57
CA SER A 271 33.20 0.02 -23.15
C SER A 271 32.28 -0.90 -22.36
N SER A 272 32.35 -0.82 -21.04
CA SER A 272 31.43 -1.58 -20.17
C SER A 272 30.01 -1.01 -20.16
N ASN A 273 29.84 0.28 -20.46
CA ASN A 273 28.51 0.92 -20.57
C ASN A 273 28.19 1.14 -22.04
N VAL A 274 27.13 0.51 -22.50
CA VAL A 274 26.71 0.53 -23.91
C VAL A 274 25.22 0.79 -24.05
N SER A 275 24.79 1.14 -25.26
CA SER A 275 23.37 1.26 -25.56
C SER A 275 22.64 -0.08 -25.41
N LEU A 276 21.32 -0.04 -25.16
CA LEU A 276 20.51 -1.25 -25.12
C LEU A 276 20.59 -2.07 -26.40
N SER A 277 20.68 -1.42 -27.57
CA SER A 277 20.82 -2.10 -28.86
C SER A 277 22.16 -2.84 -28.97
N ASP A 278 23.26 -2.22 -28.55
CA ASP A 278 24.58 -2.83 -28.59
C ASP A 278 24.70 -3.98 -27.57
N ALA A 279 24.11 -3.80 -26.37
CA ALA A 279 24.03 -4.85 -25.36
C ALA A 279 23.25 -6.07 -25.89
N CYS A 280 22.10 -5.86 -26.54
CA CYS A 280 21.32 -6.94 -27.15
C CYS A 280 22.14 -7.69 -28.21
N ALA A 281 22.80 -6.96 -29.12
CA ALA A 281 23.62 -7.56 -30.17
C ALA A 281 24.79 -8.37 -29.59
N TRP A 282 25.42 -7.86 -28.53
CA TRP A 282 26.50 -8.57 -27.84
C TRP A 282 26.01 -9.85 -27.17
N PHE A 283 24.91 -9.83 -26.45
CA PHE A 283 24.36 -11.03 -25.83
C PHE A 283 23.83 -12.06 -26.83
N GLU A 284 23.30 -11.64 -27.98
CA GLU A 284 22.98 -12.53 -29.09
C GLU A 284 24.23 -13.21 -29.64
N THR A 285 25.31 -12.46 -29.77
CA THR A 285 26.61 -12.98 -30.18
C THR A 285 27.10 -14.02 -29.18
N ILE A 286 27.12 -13.72 -27.89
CA ILE A 286 27.54 -14.66 -26.84
C ILE A 286 26.72 -15.96 -26.91
N ARG A 287 25.39 -15.87 -27.02
CA ARG A 287 24.52 -17.05 -27.13
C ARG A 287 24.86 -17.88 -28.38
N SER A 288 24.97 -17.26 -29.53
CA SER A 288 25.27 -17.95 -30.80
C SER A 288 26.61 -18.68 -30.71
N PHE A 289 27.65 -18.03 -30.24
CA PHE A 289 28.98 -18.65 -30.09
C PHE A 289 29.00 -19.74 -29.03
N ASN A 290 28.33 -19.55 -27.89
CA ASN A 290 28.23 -20.58 -26.88
C ASN A 290 27.59 -21.86 -27.43
N LEU A 291 26.54 -21.73 -28.20
CA LEU A 291 25.85 -22.85 -28.82
C LEU A 291 26.72 -23.57 -29.85
N LYS A 292 27.37 -22.82 -30.76
CA LYS A 292 28.30 -23.36 -31.75
C LYS A 292 29.47 -24.10 -31.11
N ILE A 293 30.07 -23.53 -30.09
CA ILE A 293 31.18 -24.18 -29.34
C ILE A 293 30.69 -25.46 -28.66
N LYS A 294 29.50 -25.49 -28.06
CA LYS A 294 28.91 -26.71 -27.49
C LYS A 294 28.68 -27.80 -28.53
N ILE A 295 28.23 -27.43 -29.73
CA ILE A 295 28.06 -28.40 -30.85
C ILE A 295 29.42 -28.99 -31.28
N ASP A 296 30.42 -28.15 -31.44
CA ASP A 296 31.77 -28.60 -31.82
C ASP A 296 32.40 -29.46 -30.72
N GLN A 297 32.26 -29.10 -29.45
CA GLN A 297 32.72 -29.90 -28.35
C GLN A 297 32.09 -31.31 -28.34
N LYS A 298 30.75 -31.36 -28.58
CA LYS A 298 30.03 -32.63 -28.68
C LYS A 298 30.48 -33.46 -29.84
N SER A 299 30.68 -32.85 -31.02
CA SER A 299 31.14 -33.54 -32.24
C SER A 299 32.56 -34.12 -32.08
N ASN A 300 33.39 -33.49 -31.24
CA ASN A 300 34.74 -33.92 -30.92
C ASN A 300 34.82 -34.81 -29.66
N GLY A 301 33.72 -35.30 -29.11
CA GLY A 301 33.68 -36.15 -27.93
C GLY A 301 34.15 -35.47 -26.65
N ARG A 302 34.11 -34.13 -26.59
CA ARG A 302 34.54 -33.34 -25.42
C ARG A 302 33.33 -32.98 -24.55
N PRO A 303 33.55 -32.67 -23.26
CA PRO A 303 32.46 -32.13 -22.42
C PRO A 303 31.85 -30.86 -23.06
N THR A 304 30.53 -30.78 -23.13
CA THR A 304 29.77 -29.66 -23.74
C THR A 304 29.62 -28.48 -22.78
N ILE A 305 30.74 -27.84 -22.44
CA ILE A 305 30.81 -26.73 -21.49
C ILE A 305 30.40 -25.39 -22.16
N GLY A 306 30.65 -25.29 -23.50
CA GLY A 306 30.51 -24.04 -24.23
C GLY A 306 31.71 -23.12 -23.97
N ILE A 307 31.43 -21.80 -23.80
CA ILE A 307 32.47 -20.82 -23.45
C ILE A 307 32.92 -21.06 -22.01
N GLU A 308 34.21 -21.16 -21.80
CA GLU A 308 34.78 -21.39 -20.46
C GLU A 308 34.93 -20.07 -19.68
N SER A 309 34.71 -20.14 -18.38
CA SER A 309 35.05 -19.06 -17.44
C SER A 309 36.54 -18.96 -17.21
N SER A 310 36.99 -17.98 -16.44
CA SER A 310 38.39 -17.89 -15.99
C SER A 310 38.85 -19.11 -15.15
N THR A 311 37.91 -19.81 -14.53
CA THR A 311 38.13 -21.05 -13.81
C THR A 311 38.00 -22.23 -14.78
N LYS A 312 39.09 -22.96 -15.03
CA LYS A 312 39.14 -24.05 -16.00
C LYS A 312 38.04 -25.10 -15.75
N GLY A 313 37.32 -25.45 -16.79
CA GLY A 313 36.25 -26.45 -16.75
C GLY A 313 34.87 -25.95 -16.30
N ASN A 314 34.75 -24.69 -15.89
CA ASN A 314 33.44 -24.10 -15.55
C ASN A 314 32.85 -23.31 -16.75
N PRO A 315 31.55 -23.46 -17.04
CA PRO A 315 30.91 -22.70 -18.11
C PRO A 315 30.80 -21.21 -17.73
N TRP A 316 31.06 -20.33 -18.70
CA TRP A 316 30.77 -18.90 -18.53
C TRP A 316 29.26 -18.64 -18.62
N VAL A 317 28.57 -19.36 -19.52
CA VAL A 317 27.12 -19.37 -19.62
C VAL A 317 26.58 -20.51 -18.75
N ASP A 318 26.19 -20.19 -17.52
CA ASP A 318 25.54 -21.16 -16.64
C ASP A 318 24.08 -21.45 -17.11
N PRO A 319 23.44 -22.51 -16.62
CA PRO A 319 22.09 -22.89 -17.05
C PRO A 319 21.04 -21.78 -16.87
N THR A 320 21.15 -20.98 -15.83
CA THR A 320 20.23 -19.86 -15.57
C THR A 320 20.43 -18.76 -16.63
N LEU A 321 21.67 -18.36 -16.87
CA LEU A 321 22.00 -17.38 -17.89
C LEU A 321 21.60 -17.87 -19.30
N GLU A 322 21.78 -19.17 -19.58
CA GLU A 322 21.35 -19.76 -20.84
C GLU A 322 19.84 -19.57 -21.07
N SER A 323 19.03 -19.83 -20.03
CA SER A 323 17.58 -19.59 -20.12
C SER A 323 17.23 -18.13 -20.36
N TYR A 324 17.92 -17.17 -19.71
CA TYR A 324 17.75 -15.74 -19.98
C TYR A 324 18.09 -15.36 -21.43
N LEU A 325 19.22 -15.87 -21.95
CA LEU A 325 19.64 -15.63 -23.34
C LEU A 325 18.66 -16.24 -24.34
N ASN A 326 18.18 -17.46 -24.10
CA ASN A 326 17.18 -18.13 -24.92
C ASN A 326 15.86 -17.35 -24.89
N PHE A 327 15.44 -16.88 -23.71
CA PHE A 327 14.24 -16.07 -23.53
C PHE A 327 14.33 -14.74 -24.29
N MET A 328 15.51 -14.10 -24.30
CA MET A 328 15.79 -12.87 -25.02
C MET A 328 15.69 -13.02 -26.54
N VAL A 329 16.18 -14.13 -27.10
CA VAL A 329 16.16 -14.36 -28.56
C VAL A 329 14.94 -15.13 -29.03
N ARG A 330 14.14 -15.71 -28.11
CA ARG A 330 12.96 -16.51 -28.39
C ARG A 330 13.25 -17.84 -29.09
N GLU A 331 14.38 -18.45 -28.78
CA GLU A 331 14.77 -19.76 -29.28
C GLU A 331 15.39 -20.56 -28.13
N ASN A 332 15.04 -21.83 -27.99
CA ASN A 332 15.64 -22.73 -27.02
C ASN A 332 17.05 -23.19 -27.44
N SER A 333 17.71 -23.99 -26.60
CA SER A 333 19.05 -24.53 -26.90
C SER A 333 19.09 -25.50 -28.10
N ARG A 334 17.95 -25.86 -28.69
CA ARG A 334 17.81 -26.63 -29.94
C ARG A 334 17.43 -25.75 -31.12
N GLU A 335 17.53 -24.43 -30.98
CA GLU A 335 17.16 -23.42 -31.99
C GLU A 335 15.67 -23.50 -32.42
N GLN A 336 14.82 -24.07 -31.56
CA GLN A 336 13.38 -24.08 -31.78
C GLN A 336 12.74 -22.82 -31.23
N PRO A 337 11.88 -22.15 -32.01
CA PRO A 337 11.24 -20.91 -31.55
C PRO A 337 10.23 -21.14 -30.43
N PHE A 338 10.18 -20.22 -29.44
CA PHE A 338 9.17 -20.17 -28.41
C PHE A 338 8.77 -18.73 -28.06
N GLY A 339 7.85 -18.55 -27.11
CA GLY A 339 7.32 -17.24 -26.75
C GLY A 339 8.38 -16.22 -26.31
N GLY A 340 9.32 -16.64 -25.46
CA GLY A 340 10.37 -15.78 -24.95
C GLY A 340 9.83 -14.48 -24.37
N TYR A 341 10.49 -13.35 -24.64
CA TYR A 341 10.11 -12.04 -24.12
C TYR A 341 8.66 -11.62 -24.50
N ARG A 342 8.01 -12.25 -25.46
CA ARG A 342 6.59 -11.97 -25.76
C ARG A 342 5.66 -12.33 -24.59
N ALA A 343 6.07 -13.27 -23.75
CA ALA A 343 5.30 -13.66 -22.58
C ALA A 343 5.09 -12.52 -21.57
N ILE A 344 5.95 -11.50 -21.58
CA ILE A 344 5.91 -10.40 -20.63
C ILE A 344 5.42 -9.06 -21.24
N VAL A 345 5.05 -9.03 -22.51
CA VAL A 345 4.63 -7.81 -23.22
C VAL A 345 3.39 -7.17 -22.58
N ASN A 346 2.47 -7.98 -22.08
CA ASN A 346 1.22 -7.51 -21.48
C ASN A 346 1.44 -6.78 -20.13
N TYR A 347 2.62 -6.92 -19.51
CA TYR A 347 2.92 -6.29 -18.23
C TYR A 347 3.62 -4.93 -18.36
N ARG A 348 3.77 -4.39 -19.59
CA ARG A 348 4.31 -3.03 -19.84
C ARG A 348 3.59 -1.91 -19.08
N PRO A 349 2.25 -1.94 -18.91
CA PRO A 349 1.55 -0.89 -18.16
C PRO A 349 1.99 -0.74 -16.69
N TYR A 350 2.70 -1.71 -16.15
CA TYR A 350 3.20 -1.71 -14.76
C TYR A 350 4.55 -1.03 -14.60
N HIS A 351 5.19 -0.71 -15.70
CA HIS A 351 6.49 -0.07 -15.76
C HIS A 351 6.37 1.43 -16.02
N SER A 352 7.25 2.22 -15.39
CA SER A 352 7.42 3.64 -15.69
C SER A 352 8.89 3.98 -15.92
N PRO A 353 9.27 4.53 -17.08
CA PRO A 353 10.64 4.94 -17.34
C PRO A 353 11.05 6.21 -16.57
N ARG A 354 10.10 6.95 -16.01
CA ARG A 354 10.34 8.24 -15.33
C ARG A 354 10.77 8.08 -13.89
N ARG A 355 10.46 6.96 -13.25
CA ARG A 355 10.84 6.70 -11.84
C ARG A 355 12.34 6.45 -11.75
N MET A 356 12.98 7.13 -10.77
CA MET A 356 14.42 7.02 -10.53
C MET A 356 14.77 6.24 -9.25
N GLY A 357 13.78 5.83 -8.46
CA GLY A 357 13.96 5.09 -7.22
C GLY A 357 12.74 4.24 -6.84
N ASP A 358 12.86 3.47 -5.76
CA ASP A 358 11.78 2.63 -5.25
C ASP A 358 10.64 3.50 -4.71
N VAL A 359 9.46 3.32 -5.28
CA VAL A 359 8.24 4.03 -4.85
C VAL A 359 7.87 3.70 -3.41
N ILE A 360 8.17 2.48 -2.95
CA ILE A 360 7.85 2.05 -1.58
C ILE A 360 8.73 2.79 -0.58
N ASP A 361 10.03 2.93 -0.87
CA ASP A 361 10.96 3.70 -0.02
C ASP A 361 10.53 5.16 0.10
N GLU A 362 10.09 5.76 -0.99
CA GLU A 362 9.59 7.14 -1.01
C GLU A 362 8.30 7.29 -0.20
N ILE A 363 7.33 6.39 -0.38
CA ILE A 363 6.09 6.36 0.41
C ILE A 363 6.39 6.25 1.90
N ILE A 364 7.28 5.34 2.28
CA ILE A 364 7.65 5.14 3.68
C ILE A 364 8.36 6.38 4.23
N ALA A 365 9.26 7.00 3.47
CA ALA A 365 9.90 8.25 3.87
C ALA A 365 8.88 9.38 4.11
N HIS A 366 7.85 9.49 3.28
CA HIS A 366 6.75 10.42 3.52
C HIS A 366 6.00 10.12 4.82
N LEU A 367 5.65 8.85 5.05
CA LEU A 367 4.95 8.43 6.27
C LEU A 367 5.78 8.68 7.54
N MET A 368 7.08 8.36 7.51
CA MET A 368 7.99 8.64 8.63
C MET A 368 8.14 10.13 8.93
N ASN A 369 7.92 10.99 7.92
CA ASN A 369 7.89 12.43 8.08
C ASN A 369 6.53 13.00 8.47
N GLY A 370 5.53 12.14 8.73
CA GLY A 370 4.20 12.55 9.19
C GLY A 370 3.28 13.06 8.08
N LYS A 371 3.60 12.77 6.81
CA LYS A 371 2.76 13.17 5.69
C LYS A 371 1.55 12.26 5.50
N ILE A 372 0.54 12.80 4.82
CA ILE A 372 -0.61 12.05 4.29
C ILE A 372 -0.22 11.52 2.92
N VAL A 373 -0.35 10.22 2.70
CA VAL A 373 -0.16 9.56 1.42
C VAL A 373 -1.50 9.01 0.95
N ILE A 374 -1.89 9.32 -0.28
CA ILE A 374 -3.11 8.76 -0.88
C ILE A 374 -2.70 7.92 -2.09
N LEU A 375 -2.98 6.62 -2.01
CA LEU A 375 -2.80 5.70 -3.12
C LEU A 375 -4.10 5.60 -3.89
N ASP A 376 -4.20 6.31 -5.00
CA ASP A 376 -5.36 6.22 -5.89
C ASP A 376 -5.32 4.90 -6.68
N LEU A 377 -6.12 3.97 -6.23
CA LEU A 377 -6.26 2.64 -6.80
C LEU A 377 -7.49 2.53 -7.72
N SER A 378 -8.21 3.64 -7.96
CA SER A 378 -9.40 3.65 -8.82
C SER A 378 -9.03 3.50 -10.30
N ALA A 379 -7.83 3.93 -10.68
CA ALA A 379 -7.33 3.92 -12.04
C ALA A 379 -6.21 2.89 -12.25
N GLY A 380 -6.22 2.25 -13.40
CA GLY A 380 -5.23 1.24 -13.78
C GLY A 380 -5.74 -0.20 -13.62
N PRO A 381 -4.96 -1.20 -14.06
CA PRO A 381 -5.34 -2.60 -14.00
C PRO A 381 -5.55 -3.09 -12.56
N VAL A 382 -6.59 -3.89 -12.32
CA VAL A 382 -6.97 -4.40 -10.98
C VAL A 382 -5.82 -5.16 -10.32
N THR A 383 -5.10 -5.96 -11.10
CA THR A 383 -3.98 -6.77 -10.60
C THR A 383 -2.83 -5.91 -10.06
N VAL A 384 -2.50 -4.75 -10.72
CA VAL A 384 -1.53 -3.77 -10.20
C VAL A 384 -1.92 -3.30 -8.82
N ARG A 385 -3.17 -2.86 -8.71
CA ARG A 385 -3.71 -2.28 -7.48
C ARG A 385 -3.57 -3.25 -6.32
N THR A 386 -3.97 -4.50 -6.52
CA THR A 386 -3.90 -5.54 -5.49
C THR A 386 -2.46 -5.88 -5.09
N VAL A 387 -1.57 -6.05 -6.08
CA VAL A 387 -0.17 -6.42 -5.82
C VAL A 387 0.60 -5.30 -5.13
N LEU A 388 0.50 -4.08 -5.66
CA LEU A 388 1.20 -2.92 -5.08
C LEU A 388 0.66 -2.57 -3.69
N SER A 389 -0.66 -2.59 -3.49
CA SER A 389 -1.26 -2.32 -2.18
C SER A 389 -0.79 -3.31 -1.12
N LYS A 390 -0.80 -4.62 -1.45
CA LYS A 390 -0.33 -5.67 -0.54
C LYS A 390 1.15 -5.46 -0.20
N ARG A 391 1.96 -5.17 -1.19
CA ARG A 391 3.40 -4.98 -1.05
C ARG A 391 3.76 -3.75 -0.22
N ILE A 392 3.06 -2.62 -0.45
CA ILE A 392 3.24 -1.40 0.34
C ILE A 392 2.84 -1.65 1.80
N ALA A 393 1.68 -2.27 2.04
CA ALA A 393 1.21 -2.61 3.37
C ALA A 393 2.19 -3.53 4.11
N GLU A 394 2.73 -4.55 3.43
CA GLU A 394 3.72 -5.47 3.97
C GLU A 394 5.02 -4.75 4.34
N GLN A 395 5.53 -3.88 3.48
CA GLN A 395 6.76 -3.14 3.75
C GLN A 395 6.60 -2.13 4.90
N ILE A 396 5.46 -1.46 5.00
CA ILE A 396 5.14 -0.62 6.18
C ILE A 396 5.19 -1.46 7.45
N PHE A 397 4.53 -2.63 7.44
CA PHE A 397 4.50 -3.54 8.58
C PHE A 397 5.90 -4.02 8.96
N VAL A 398 6.65 -4.60 8.01
CA VAL A 398 7.99 -5.16 8.24
C VAL A 398 8.95 -4.10 8.77
N ARG A 399 8.99 -2.91 8.18
CA ARG A 399 9.91 -1.85 8.62
C ARG A 399 9.57 -1.31 10.00
N SER A 400 8.28 -1.12 10.31
CA SER A 400 7.86 -0.70 11.66
C SER A 400 8.23 -1.76 12.70
N PHE A 401 8.03 -3.04 12.40
CA PHE A 401 8.44 -4.13 13.28
C PHE A 401 9.96 -4.24 13.44
N ASN A 402 10.73 -4.01 12.40
CA ASN A 402 12.20 -4.02 12.47
C ASN A 402 12.72 -2.91 13.39
N ILE A 403 12.15 -1.70 13.32
CA ILE A 403 12.48 -0.60 14.25
C ILE A 403 12.15 -1.02 15.69
N MET A 404 10.97 -1.58 15.93
CA MET A 404 10.58 -2.07 17.26
C MET A 404 11.50 -3.18 17.77
N ASN A 405 11.87 -4.14 16.91
CA ASN A 405 12.75 -5.25 17.28
C ASN A 405 14.20 -4.80 17.53
N ALA A 406 14.62 -3.68 16.94
CA ALA A 406 15.89 -3.02 17.26
C ALA A 406 15.87 -2.28 18.61
N GLY A 407 14.74 -2.28 19.32
CA GLY A 407 14.57 -1.56 20.59
C GLY A 407 14.30 -0.07 20.43
N GLU A 408 14.05 0.38 19.19
CA GLU A 408 13.68 1.76 18.89
C GLU A 408 12.16 1.95 18.89
N VAL A 409 11.72 3.20 18.98
CA VAL A 409 10.30 3.55 18.97
C VAL A 409 9.83 3.74 17.52
N PRO A 410 8.94 2.89 17.00
CA PRO A 410 8.40 3.09 15.67
C PRO A 410 7.62 4.40 15.55
N PRO A 411 7.58 5.04 14.37
CA PRO A 411 6.73 6.20 14.13
C PRO A 411 5.25 5.82 14.20
N ASN A 412 4.40 6.76 14.63
CA ASN A 412 2.97 6.55 14.56
C ASN A 412 2.50 6.58 13.10
N MET A 413 1.75 5.55 12.71
CA MET A 413 1.16 5.44 11.37
C MET A 413 -0.32 5.09 11.47
N VAL A 414 -1.13 5.64 10.57
CA VAL A 414 -2.54 5.27 10.43
C VAL A 414 -2.78 4.80 9.00
N ILE A 415 -3.29 3.59 8.85
CA ILE A 415 -3.66 2.99 7.57
C ILE A 415 -5.17 3.02 7.42
N TYR A 416 -5.65 3.62 6.35
CA TYR A 416 -7.06 3.68 6.00
C TYR A 416 -7.33 2.78 4.79
N VAL A 417 -8.32 1.90 4.91
CA VAL A 417 -8.70 0.94 3.87
C VAL A 417 -10.19 1.03 3.60
N GLU A 418 -10.55 1.24 2.34
CA GLU A 418 -11.93 1.14 1.89
C GLU A 418 -12.27 -0.27 1.40
N GLU A 419 -13.58 -0.59 1.41
CA GLU A 419 -14.12 -1.90 1.01
C GLU A 419 -13.33 -3.06 1.62
N ALA A 420 -13.07 -2.93 2.92
CA ALA A 420 -12.15 -3.78 3.68
C ALA A 420 -12.52 -5.27 3.66
N HIS A 421 -13.80 -5.60 3.38
CA HIS A 421 -14.25 -6.98 3.21
C HIS A 421 -13.51 -7.73 2.09
N ASN A 422 -12.90 -7.00 1.13
CA ASN A 422 -12.07 -7.57 0.07
C ASN A 422 -10.64 -7.88 0.51
N LEU A 423 -10.20 -7.41 1.67
CA LEU A 423 -8.80 -7.50 2.14
C LEU A 423 -8.66 -8.24 3.47
N ILE A 424 -9.68 -8.18 4.31
CA ILE A 424 -9.73 -8.79 5.65
C ILE A 424 -11.00 -9.62 5.81
N GLY A 425 -11.29 -10.44 4.81
CA GLY A 425 -12.49 -11.24 4.72
C GLY A 425 -12.57 -12.35 5.78
N LYS A 426 -13.78 -12.85 5.98
CA LYS A 426 -14.08 -13.87 6.99
C LYS A 426 -13.31 -15.18 6.83
N LYS A 427 -12.90 -15.49 5.58
CA LYS A 427 -12.18 -16.72 5.23
C LYS A 427 -10.68 -16.52 5.03
N ASP A 428 -10.19 -15.28 5.17
CA ASP A 428 -8.78 -14.97 4.93
C ASP A 428 -7.91 -15.54 6.06
N ASP A 429 -6.71 -15.96 5.70
CA ASP A 429 -5.73 -16.43 6.68
C ASP A 429 -5.20 -15.24 7.49
N LEU A 430 -5.26 -15.35 8.82
CA LEU A 430 -4.73 -14.33 9.73
C LEU A 430 -3.21 -14.12 9.64
N SER A 431 -2.51 -14.98 8.93
CA SER A 431 -1.09 -14.82 8.60
C SER A 431 -0.84 -13.99 7.34
N ASP A 432 -1.86 -13.76 6.52
CA ASP A 432 -1.76 -12.90 5.34
C ASP A 432 -1.53 -11.43 5.73
N THR A 433 -0.96 -10.64 4.80
CA THR A 433 -0.52 -9.26 5.04
C THR A 433 -1.58 -8.38 5.70
N TRP A 434 -2.78 -8.32 5.13
CA TRP A 434 -3.83 -7.42 5.62
C TRP A 434 -4.44 -7.87 6.95
N PRO A 435 -4.88 -9.14 7.13
CA PRO A 435 -5.37 -9.62 8.41
C PRO A 435 -4.31 -9.55 9.52
N ARG A 436 -3.06 -9.87 9.19
CA ARG A 436 -1.93 -9.76 10.13
C ARG A 436 -1.67 -8.31 10.55
N LEU A 437 -1.68 -7.38 9.60
CA LEU A 437 -1.52 -5.95 9.88
C LEU A 437 -2.65 -5.44 10.77
N ALA A 438 -3.90 -5.78 10.46
CA ALA A 438 -5.05 -5.42 11.29
C ALA A 438 -4.98 -6.01 12.71
N LYS A 439 -4.43 -7.23 12.87
CA LYS A 439 -4.32 -7.93 14.15
C LYS A 439 -3.13 -7.44 14.99
N GLU A 440 -1.98 -7.26 14.38
CA GLU A 440 -0.70 -7.08 15.07
C GLU A 440 -0.10 -5.68 14.94
N GLY A 441 -0.54 -4.88 13.96
CA GLY A 441 0.05 -3.57 13.64
C GLY A 441 0.12 -2.61 14.83
N ALA A 442 -0.85 -2.68 15.74
CA ALA A 442 -0.87 -1.86 16.95
C ALA A 442 0.41 -1.98 17.80
N LYS A 443 1.07 -3.13 17.83
CA LYS A 443 2.34 -3.36 18.55
C LYS A 443 3.46 -2.49 18.00
N ALA A 444 3.46 -2.27 16.68
CA ALA A 444 4.44 -1.44 15.98
C ALA A 444 3.92 -0.03 15.69
N LYS A 445 3.00 0.49 16.50
CA LYS A 445 2.36 1.81 16.36
C LYS A 445 1.65 2.06 15.04
N ILE A 446 1.13 1.00 14.41
CA ILE A 446 0.29 1.10 13.23
C ILE A 446 -1.18 1.00 13.63
N ALA A 447 -1.93 2.07 13.45
CA ALA A 447 -3.38 2.07 13.57
C ALA A 447 -4.02 1.60 12.26
N PHE A 448 -5.18 0.96 12.36
CA PHE A 448 -5.89 0.42 11.22
C PHE A 448 -7.35 0.89 11.20
N VAL A 449 -7.70 1.75 10.25
CA VAL A 449 -9.04 2.26 10.01
C VAL A 449 -9.61 1.56 8.78
N TYR A 450 -10.71 0.86 8.95
CA TYR A 450 -11.32 0.13 7.85
C TYR A 450 -12.77 0.52 7.64
N ALA A 451 -13.12 0.79 6.38
CA ALA A 451 -14.47 1.13 5.98
C ALA A 451 -15.10 -0.01 5.19
N THR A 452 -16.34 -0.38 5.51
CA THR A 452 -17.10 -1.40 4.78
C THR A 452 -18.60 -1.20 4.92
N GLN A 453 -19.35 -1.72 3.96
CA GLN A 453 -20.80 -1.86 4.03
C GLN A 453 -21.22 -3.26 4.49
N GLU A 454 -20.30 -4.19 4.58
CA GLU A 454 -20.52 -5.60 4.90
C GLU A 454 -19.74 -6.04 6.15
N PRO A 455 -20.15 -5.58 7.36
CA PRO A 455 -19.51 -6.02 8.60
C PRO A 455 -19.54 -7.55 8.79
N SER A 456 -20.56 -8.24 8.33
CA SER A 456 -20.67 -9.71 8.44
C SER A 456 -19.62 -10.46 7.62
N SER A 457 -19.04 -9.82 6.61
CA SER A 457 -17.98 -10.36 5.75
C SER A 457 -16.57 -10.16 6.33
N ILE A 458 -16.40 -9.31 7.34
CA ILE A 458 -15.11 -9.08 8.01
C ILE A 458 -14.77 -10.26 8.95
N HIS A 459 -13.46 -10.53 9.05
CA HIS A 459 -12.97 -11.59 9.94
C HIS A 459 -13.37 -11.34 11.41
N PRO A 460 -14.03 -12.31 12.10
CA PRO A 460 -14.58 -12.10 13.44
C PRO A 460 -13.55 -11.63 14.49
N ASN A 461 -12.30 -12.11 14.40
CA ASN A 461 -11.24 -11.70 15.32
C ASN A 461 -10.84 -10.23 15.15
N ILE A 462 -11.01 -9.65 13.96
CA ILE A 462 -10.73 -8.23 13.72
C ILE A 462 -11.85 -7.39 14.30
N LEU A 463 -13.10 -7.76 14.05
CA LEU A 463 -14.26 -7.11 14.66
C LEU A 463 -14.20 -7.15 16.20
N ALA A 464 -13.92 -8.32 16.78
CA ALA A 464 -13.85 -8.49 18.23
C ALA A 464 -12.77 -7.63 18.92
N ASN A 465 -11.74 -7.26 18.18
CA ASN A 465 -10.64 -6.43 18.69
C ASN A 465 -10.70 -4.99 18.19
N THR A 466 -11.82 -4.55 17.63
CA THR A 466 -12.03 -3.16 17.19
C THR A 466 -12.43 -2.32 18.38
N GLU A 467 -11.73 -1.21 18.58
CA GLU A 467 -11.92 -0.32 19.73
C GLU A 467 -12.81 0.88 19.41
N ASN A 468 -12.75 1.40 18.18
CA ASN A 468 -13.55 2.56 17.77
C ASN A 468 -14.54 2.19 16.67
N TRP A 469 -15.75 2.71 16.78
CA TRP A 469 -16.86 2.36 15.91
C TRP A 469 -17.60 3.61 15.44
N PHE A 470 -17.74 3.74 14.12
CA PHE A 470 -18.61 4.71 13.46
C PHE A 470 -19.61 3.91 12.65
N VAL A 471 -20.83 3.80 13.14
CA VAL A 471 -21.86 2.97 12.53
C VAL A 471 -22.99 3.84 11.99
N SER A 472 -23.06 3.96 10.67
CA SER A 472 -24.13 4.60 9.93
C SER A 472 -25.22 3.60 9.57
N HIS A 473 -26.19 4.00 8.73
CA HIS A 473 -27.29 3.15 8.29
C HIS A 473 -26.81 1.81 7.70
N LEU A 474 -27.45 0.74 8.16
CA LEU A 474 -27.34 -0.63 7.66
C LEU A 474 -28.75 -1.20 7.45
N ASN A 475 -29.07 -1.74 6.27
CA ASN A 475 -30.42 -2.22 5.95
C ASN A 475 -30.56 -3.75 5.99
N ASN A 476 -29.44 -4.49 6.07
CA ASN A 476 -29.43 -5.96 6.07
C ASN A 476 -29.41 -6.51 7.50
N GLU A 477 -30.32 -7.43 7.78
CA GLU A 477 -30.44 -8.11 9.08
C GLU A 477 -29.17 -8.87 9.49
N ASP A 478 -28.49 -9.49 8.53
CA ASP A 478 -27.27 -10.26 8.83
C ASP A 478 -26.13 -9.32 9.26
N GLU A 479 -26.04 -8.13 8.67
CA GLU A 479 -25.08 -7.09 9.06
C GLU A 479 -25.37 -6.56 10.47
N LEU A 480 -26.64 -6.28 10.77
CA LEU A 480 -27.07 -5.82 12.08
C LEU A 480 -26.87 -6.89 13.17
N ARG A 481 -27.15 -8.17 12.87
CA ARG A 481 -26.86 -9.28 13.79
C ARG A 481 -25.37 -9.48 14.03
N ALA A 482 -24.54 -9.33 12.99
CA ALA A 482 -23.09 -9.40 13.15
C ALA A 482 -22.60 -8.32 14.10
N LEU A 483 -23.09 -7.09 13.93
CA LEU A 483 -22.73 -5.94 14.74
C LEU A 483 -23.24 -6.05 16.19
N GLY A 484 -24.47 -6.56 16.40
CA GLY A 484 -25.10 -6.72 17.70
C GLY A 484 -24.37 -7.68 18.67
N LYS A 485 -23.36 -8.42 18.17
CA LYS A 485 -22.45 -9.23 19.01
C LYS A 485 -21.37 -8.41 19.69
N PHE A 486 -21.19 -7.15 19.27
CA PHE A 486 -20.14 -6.25 19.75
C PHE A 486 -20.80 -5.00 20.35
N TYR A 487 -20.45 -4.65 21.57
CA TYR A 487 -21.05 -3.55 22.33
C TYR A 487 -22.58 -3.55 22.34
N ASP A 488 -23.20 -2.46 22.80
CA ASP A 488 -24.65 -2.29 22.90
C ASP A 488 -25.31 -1.91 21.57
N PHE A 489 -24.74 -2.31 20.43
CA PHE A 489 -25.34 -1.99 19.12
C PHE A 489 -26.65 -2.72 18.87
N ALA A 490 -26.92 -3.81 19.60
CA ALA A 490 -28.20 -4.50 19.54
C ALA A 490 -29.37 -3.56 19.90
N ASP A 491 -29.18 -2.65 20.87
CA ASP A 491 -30.19 -1.67 21.29
C ASP A 491 -30.47 -0.59 20.23
N PHE A 492 -29.60 -0.44 19.24
CA PHE A 492 -29.72 0.51 18.17
C PHE A 492 -30.20 -0.12 16.84
N HIS A 493 -30.53 -1.40 16.82
CA HIS A 493 -30.90 -2.15 15.62
C HIS A 493 -31.94 -1.43 14.74
N ASP A 494 -33.11 -1.10 15.30
CA ASP A 494 -34.18 -0.45 14.55
C ASP A 494 -33.78 0.95 14.07
N SER A 495 -33.01 1.67 14.86
CA SER A 495 -32.57 3.01 14.51
C SER A 495 -31.44 3.00 13.46
N LEU A 496 -30.58 2.00 13.43
CA LEU A 496 -29.59 1.80 12.37
C LEU A 496 -30.25 1.41 11.06
N LYS A 497 -31.34 0.63 11.12
CA LYS A 497 -32.12 0.22 9.95
C LYS A 497 -32.97 1.33 9.37
N SER A 498 -33.49 2.24 10.18
CA SER A 498 -34.42 3.30 9.75
C SER A 498 -33.76 4.64 9.43
N ALA A 499 -32.62 4.96 10.04
CA ALA A 499 -31.97 6.26 9.90
C ALA A 499 -31.03 6.32 8.69
N GLN A 500 -31.57 6.69 7.53
CA GLN A 500 -30.86 6.74 6.23
C GLN A 500 -30.17 8.09 5.94
N ASP A 501 -30.20 9.03 6.87
CA ASP A 501 -29.63 10.36 6.66
C ASP A 501 -28.12 10.33 6.51
N VAL A 502 -27.61 11.09 5.55
CA VAL A 502 -26.18 11.23 5.28
C VAL A 502 -25.45 11.85 6.49
N GLY A 503 -24.35 11.23 6.89
CA GLY A 503 -23.52 11.70 8.01
C GLY A 503 -24.13 11.43 9.39
N PHE A 504 -25.24 10.70 9.49
CA PHE A 504 -25.77 10.28 10.78
C PHE A 504 -25.18 8.94 11.19
N ALA A 505 -24.45 8.91 12.30
CA ALA A 505 -23.79 7.72 12.80
C ALA A 505 -24.00 7.51 14.31
N ARG A 506 -23.81 6.27 14.75
CA ARG A 506 -23.61 5.89 16.15
C ARG A 506 -22.12 5.76 16.36
N ILE A 507 -21.55 6.63 17.21
CA ILE A 507 -20.12 6.69 17.47
C ILE A 507 -19.83 6.09 18.84
N LYS A 508 -18.87 5.15 18.88
CA LYS A 508 -18.28 4.63 20.10
C LYS A 508 -16.77 4.67 19.93
N THR A 509 -16.10 5.44 20.77
CA THR A 509 -14.63 5.50 20.81
C THR A 509 -14.10 4.88 22.10
N LEU A 510 -12.80 4.61 22.14
CA LEU A 510 -12.15 4.01 23.29
C LEU A 510 -12.34 4.85 24.58
N SER A 511 -12.18 6.16 24.47
CA SER A 511 -12.29 7.10 25.60
C SER A 511 -13.74 7.40 26.02
N SER A 512 -14.72 7.18 25.13
CA SER A 512 -16.13 7.43 25.45
C SER A 512 -16.79 6.19 26.06
N PRO A 513 -17.47 6.30 27.23
CA PRO A 513 -18.24 5.19 27.80
C PRO A 513 -19.55 4.92 27.06
N PHE A 514 -20.00 5.85 26.20
CA PHE A 514 -21.32 5.82 25.56
C PHE A 514 -21.24 5.56 24.06
N VAL A 515 -22.32 5.01 23.51
CA VAL A 515 -22.62 5.05 22.07
C VAL A 515 -23.38 6.33 21.77
N ILE A 516 -22.77 7.27 21.06
CA ILE A 516 -23.30 8.62 20.86
C ILE A 516 -23.95 8.74 19.48
N PRO A 517 -25.25 9.05 19.40
CA PRO A 517 -25.92 9.36 18.14
C PRO A 517 -25.47 10.74 17.64
N THR A 518 -24.74 10.77 16.54
CA THR A 518 -24.03 11.95 16.07
C THR A 518 -24.38 12.27 14.62
N GLN A 519 -24.67 13.53 14.32
CA GLN A 519 -24.61 14.09 12.98
C GLN A 519 -23.18 14.55 12.77
N ILE A 520 -22.40 13.79 12.00
CA ILE A 520 -21.02 14.13 11.65
C ILE A 520 -21.01 15.37 10.76
N HIS A 521 -20.10 16.30 11.02
CA HIS A 521 -19.91 17.48 10.18
C HIS A 521 -19.47 17.08 8.78
N ARG A 522 -19.93 17.85 7.81
CA ARG A 522 -19.43 17.71 6.44
C ARG A 522 -17.95 18.13 6.42
N PHE A 523 -17.13 17.39 5.70
CA PHE A 523 -15.76 17.79 5.41
C PHE A 523 -15.78 19.07 4.57
N THR A 524 -15.40 20.19 5.19
CA THR A 524 -15.42 21.53 4.56
C THR A 524 -13.99 22.03 4.43
N PRO A 525 -13.37 21.91 3.26
CA PRO A 525 -11.97 22.28 3.04
C PRO A 525 -11.62 23.70 3.44
N SER A 526 -12.48 24.68 3.19
CA SER A 526 -12.27 26.08 3.54
C SER A 526 -12.18 26.31 5.05
N GLU A 527 -13.05 25.69 5.84
CA GLU A 527 -13.02 25.78 7.31
C GLU A 527 -11.80 25.09 7.91
N LEU A 528 -11.43 23.91 7.36
CA LEU A 528 -10.27 23.16 7.80
C LEU A 528 -8.96 23.92 7.54
N LYS A 529 -8.82 24.57 6.38
CA LYS A 529 -7.68 25.45 6.08
C LYS A 529 -7.56 26.58 7.09
N GLN A 530 -8.67 27.21 7.46
CA GLN A 530 -8.69 28.27 8.48
C GLN A 530 -8.28 27.76 9.87
N LYS A 531 -8.77 26.58 10.27
CA LYS A 531 -8.39 25.94 11.53
C LYS A 531 -6.90 25.59 11.57
N LEU A 532 -6.38 24.99 10.50
CA LEU A 532 -4.96 24.68 10.38
C LEU A 532 -4.08 25.94 10.43
N ALA A 533 -4.46 26.99 9.73
CA ALA A 533 -3.73 28.27 9.74
C ALA A 533 -3.65 28.86 11.17
N LYS A 534 -4.70 28.77 11.96
CA LYS A 534 -4.71 29.20 13.38
C LYS A 534 -3.76 28.37 14.23
N ILE A 535 -3.76 27.04 14.08
CA ILE A 535 -2.86 26.15 14.79
C ILE A 535 -1.40 26.48 14.44
N THR A 536 -1.08 26.65 13.16
CA THR A 536 0.28 26.92 12.69
C THR A 536 0.78 28.31 13.10
N SER A 537 -0.11 29.30 13.22
CA SER A 537 0.26 30.67 13.64
C SER A 537 0.43 30.84 15.15
N GLY A 538 0.16 29.80 15.97
CA GLY A 538 0.24 29.87 17.43
C GLY A 538 -0.82 30.76 18.10
N VAL A 539 -1.79 31.26 17.33
CA VAL A 539 -2.95 32.00 17.86
C VAL A 539 -3.95 30.97 18.34
N GLY A 540 -3.97 30.74 19.64
CA GLY A 540 -4.67 29.67 20.33
C GLY A 540 -6.07 29.33 19.79
N ALA A 541 -6.34 28.02 19.79
CA ALA A 541 -7.64 27.41 19.52
C ALA A 541 -8.57 27.58 20.75
#